data_16f1d3d8c454eaf297274aecb44fabf6
#
_entry.id   16f1d3d8c454eaf297274aecb44fabf6
#
_cell.length_a   1.000
_cell.length_b   1.000
_cell.length_c   1.000
_cell.angle_alpha   90.00
_cell.angle_beta   90.00
_cell.angle_gamma   90.00
#
_symmetry.space_group_name_H-M   'P 1'
#
loop_
_entity.id
_entity.type
_entity.pdbx_description
1 polymer ?
#
loop_
_entity_poly.entity_id
_entity_poly.type
_entity_poly.pdbx_seq_one_letter_code
_entity_poly.pdbx_strand_id
1 'polypeptide(L)'
;DVERSRGLGDVYKRQGRGVGKNKDHIYLHLNHLDPKVLSERLPGISESAKVFAGVDVTKEPIPVLPTVHYNMGGISTNYHGQVLTKDVNGSDKIVDGLMAVGEAACVSVHGANRLGSNSLIDLVVFGKAASKKAAELVKPNSKHEIIPDSETQKSLDRFDKLRNSNGSTSTAHLRSLMQKTMQNKCAVFRLSLIHI
;
A
#
# COMPACT_ATOMS: atom_id res chain seq x y z
N ASP A 1 -0.07 -22.48 2.40
CA ASP A 1 -1.20 -22.13 3.30
C ASP A 1 -1.11 -20.73 3.92
N VAL A 2 -0.40 -19.81 3.24
CA VAL A 2 -0.28 -18.40 3.66
C VAL A 2 -1.65 -17.68 3.59
N GLU A 3 -2.55 -18.10 2.70
CA GLU A 3 -3.90 -17.53 2.62
C GLU A 3 -4.77 -17.87 3.84
N ARG A 4 -4.64 -19.04 4.39
CA ARG A 4 -5.39 -19.43 5.59
C ARG A 4 -4.95 -18.67 6.84
N SER A 5 -3.66 -18.39 6.99
CA SER A 5 -3.16 -17.68 8.17
C SER A 5 -3.54 -16.18 8.17
N ARG A 6 -3.63 -15.54 7.01
CA ARG A 6 -4.03 -14.13 6.89
C ARG A 6 -5.53 -13.92 7.12
N GLY A 7 -6.36 -14.88 6.69
CA GLY A 7 -7.80 -14.82 6.88
C GLY A 7 -8.25 -15.14 8.30
N LEU A 8 -7.54 -16.01 9.03
CA LEU A 8 -7.95 -16.47 10.34
C LEU A 8 -8.12 -15.37 11.37
N GLY A 9 -7.18 -14.44 11.46
CA GLY A 9 -7.25 -13.35 12.45
C GLY A 9 -8.46 -12.43 12.24
N ASP A 10 -8.78 -12.07 11.00
CA ASP A 10 -9.94 -11.24 10.71
C ASP A 10 -11.27 -12.03 10.79
N VAL A 11 -11.24 -13.32 10.42
CA VAL A 11 -12.38 -14.23 10.65
C VAL A 11 -12.68 -14.33 12.14
N TYR A 12 -11.69 -14.56 13.00
CA TYR A 12 -11.87 -14.61 14.44
C TYR A 12 -12.43 -13.29 15.01
N LYS A 13 -11.91 -12.15 14.54
CA LYS A 13 -12.41 -10.84 14.92
C LYS A 13 -13.90 -10.68 14.56
N ARG A 14 -14.30 -11.01 13.33
CA ARG A 14 -15.69 -10.93 12.86
C ARG A 14 -16.63 -11.87 13.59
N GLN A 15 -16.14 -13.03 14.02
CA GLN A 15 -16.89 -13.99 14.82
C GLN A 15 -16.95 -13.61 16.31
N GLY A 16 -16.40 -12.47 16.71
CA GLY A 16 -16.34 -12.04 18.11
C GLY A 16 -15.34 -12.84 18.94
N ARG A 17 -14.43 -13.59 18.29
CA ARG A 17 -13.39 -14.42 18.92
C ARG A 17 -12.06 -13.72 19.09
N GLY A 18 -11.95 -12.45 18.70
CA GLY A 18 -10.78 -11.64 18.98
C GLY A 18 -10.50 -11.56 20.48
N VAL A 19 -9.25 -11.27 20.83
CA VAL A 19 -8.81 -11.12 22.22
C VAL A 19 -8.82 -9.66 22.66
N GLY A 20 -8.62 -9.44 23.97
CA GLY A 20 -8.68 -8.12 24.59
C GLY A 20 -10.10 -7.62 24.84
N LYS A 21 -10.21 -6.46 25.49
CA LYS A 21 -11.50 -5.86 25.90
C LYS A 21 -12.42 -5.59 24.70
N ASN A 22 -11.83 -5.20 23.56
CA ASN A 22 -12.56 -4.83 22.35
C ASN A 22 -12.73 -6.01 21.38
N LYS A 23 -12.16 -7.17 21.66
CA LYS A 23 -12.16 -8.35 20.78
C LYS A 23 -11.69 -8.03 19.34
N ASP A 24 -10.73 -7.14 19.19
CA ASP A 24 -10.33 -6.52 17.93
C ASP A 24 -8.95 -6.97 17.41
N HIS A 25 -8.24 -7.80 18.16
CA HIS A 25 -6.92 -8.30 17.80
C HIS A 25 -6.77 -9.79 18.11
N ILE A 26 -5.64 -10.35 17.73
CA ILE A 26 -5.18 -11.70 18.11
C ILE A 26 -3.79 -11.62 18.72
N TYR A 27 -3.34 -12.70 19.37
CA TYR A 27 -1.99 -12.76 19.93
C TYR A 27 -1.04 -13.51 19.00
N LEU A 28 0.12 -12.89 18.76
CA LEU A 28 1.27 -13.53 18.13
C LEU A 28 2.26 -13.94 19.23
N HIS A 29 2.43 -15.25 19.38
CA HIS A 29 3.33 -15.83 20.38
C HIS A 29 4.72 -16.04 19.81
N LEU A 30 5.72 -15.34 20.34
CA LEU A 30 7.15 -15.52 20.04
C LEU A 30 7.93 -16.02 21.25
N ASN A 31 7.34 -16.02 22.44
CA ASN A 31 7.95 -16.40 23.70
C ASN A 31 8.34 -17.88 23.84
N HIS A 32 7.96 -18.71 22.87
CA HIS A 32 8.43 -20.09 22.73
C HIS A 32 9.79 -20.22 22.03
N LEU A 33 10.28 -19.14 21.43
CA LEU A 33 11.58 -19.10 20.75
C LEU A 33 12.69 -18.73 21.73
N ASP A 34 13.91 -19.24 21.47
CA ASP A 34 15.09 -18.86 22.22
C ASP A 34 15.32 -17.34 22.15
N PRO A 35 15.56 -16.63 23.29
CA PRO A 35 15.82 -15.20 23.31
C PRO A 35 16.99 -14.78 22.38
N LYS A 36 17.98 -15.64 22.19
CA LYS A 36 19.08 -15.40 21.26
C LYS A 36 18.60 -15.35 19.80
N VAL A 37 17.70 -16.27 19.42
CA VAL A 37 17.09 -16.29 18.09
C VAL A 37 16.26 -15.02 17.87
N LEU A 38 15.51 -14.56 18.87
CA LEU A 38 14.72 -13.33 18.79
C LEU A 38 15.62 -12.10 18.61
N SER A 39 16.71 -12.01 19.35
CA SER A 39 17.65 -10.89 19.26
C SER A 39 18.43 -10.84 17.95
N GLU A 40 18.80 -12.00 17.38
CA GLU A 40 19.57 -12.09 16.14
C GLU A 40 18.72 -12.01 14.87
N ARG A 41 17.53 -12.64 14.90
CA ARG A 41 16.68 -12.81 13.71
C ARG A 41 15.51 -11.82 13.62
N LEU A 42 15.02 -11.36 14.76
CA LEU A 42 13.81 -10.54 14.86
C LEU A 42 14.00 -9.29 15.74
N PRO A 43 15.16 -8.57 15.66
CA PRO A 43 15.42 -7.43 16.53
C PRO A 43 14.39 -6.31 16.32
N GLY A 44 14.03 -5.99 15.07
CA GLY A 44 13.05 -4.96 14.73
C GLY A 44 11.63 -5.26 15.23
N ILE A 45 11.22 -6.53 15.21
CA ILE A 45 9.91 -6.94 15.76
C ILE A 45 9.92 -6.80 17.28
N SER A 46 11.00 -7.22 17.94
CA SER A 46 11.15 -7.12 19.38
C SER A 46 11.12 -5.67 19.86
N GLU A 47 11.83 -4.79 19.17
CA GLU A 47 11.84 -3.36 19.44
C GLU A 47 10.48 -2.71 19.20
N SER A 48 9.84 -3.00 18.08
CA SER A 48 8.51 -2.47 17.75
C SER A 48 7.46 -2.90 18.77
N ALA A 49 7.47 -4.16 19.19
CA ALA A 49 6.55 -4.66 20.22
C ALA A 49 6.75 -3.92 21.55
N LYS A 50 8.01 -3.69 21.94
CA LYS A 50 8.33 -2.95 23.16
C LYS A 50 7.89 -1.50 23.08
N VAL A 51 8.18 -0.80 21.98
CA VAL A 51 7.87 0.64 21.81
C VAL A 51 6.39 0.90 21.67
N PHE A 52 5.69 0.13 20.82
CA PHE A 52 4.30 0.43 20.47
C PHE A 52 3.27 -0.33 21.30
N ALA A 53 3.60 -1.52 21.80
CA ALA A 53 2.69 -2.34 22.59
C ALA A 53 3.11 -2.49 24.06
N GLY A 54 4.32 -2.05 24.45
CA GLY A 54 4.85 -2.23 25.80
C GLY A 54 5.19 -3.69 26.15
N VAL A 55 5.35 -4.56 25.14
CA VAL A 55 5.47 -6.02 25.30
C VAL A 55 6.91 -6.46 25.22
N ASP A 56 7.34 -7.27 26.18
CA ASP A 56 8.59 -8.05 26.12
C ASP A 56 8.28 -9.40 25.41
N VAL A 57 8.68 -9.50 24.15
CA VAL A 57 8.39 -10.67 23.31
C VAL A 57 8.95 -12.00 23.80
N THR A 58 9.91 -11.94 24.73
CA THR A 58 10.45 -13.15 25.38
C THR A 58 9.52 -13.73 26.45
N LYS A 59 8.57 -12.91 26.95
CA LYS A 59 7.69 -13.24 28.06
C LYS A 59 6.20 -13.25 27.68
N GLU A 60 5.82 -12.31 26.83
CA GLU A 60 4.41 -12.02 26.53
C GLU A 60 4.12 -12.06 25.05
N PRO A 61 2.88 -12.40 24.64
CA PRO A 61 2.48 -12.36 23.25
C PRO A 61 2.25 -10.92 22.77
N ILE A 62 2.50 -10.70 21.49
CA ILE A 62 2.27 -9.41 20.84
C ILE A 62 0.80 -9.31 20.40
N PRO A 63 0.06 -8.25 20.77
CA PRO A 63 -1.24 -7.99 20.17
C PRO A 63 -1.06 -7.56 18.70
N VAL A 64 -1.67 -8.28 17.77
CA VAL A 64 -1.57 -8.01 16.34
C VAL A 64 -2.95 -7.93 15.69
N LEU A 65 -3.08 -7.02 14.75
CA LEU A 65 -4.26 -6.86 13.93
C LEU A 65 -3.89 -7.18 12.47
N PRO A 66 -4.49 -8.23 11.87
CA PRO A 66 -4.30 -8.49 10.45
C PRO A 66 -4.74 -7.30 9.61
N THR A 67 -3.85 -6.84 8.73
CA THR A 67 -4.11 -5.71 7.85
C THR A 67 -3.54 -5.94 6.46
N VAL A 68 -3.96 -5.13 5.51
CA VAL A 68 -3.44 -5.16 4.14
C VAL A 68 -1.98 -4.75 4.16
N HIS A 69 -1.12 -5.55 3.52
CA HIS A 69 0.33 -5.31 3.46
C HIS A 69 0.76 -4.68 2.14
N TYR A 70 0.19 -5.13 1.02
CA TYR A 70 0.56 -4.72 -0.32
C TYR A 70 -0.69 -4.43 -1.15
N ASN A 71 -0.67 -3.36 -1.92
CA ASN A 71 -1.74 -3.00 -2.83
C ASN A 71 -1.50 -3.64 -4.21
N MET A 72 -2.20 -4.74 -4.48
CA MET A 72 -2.25 -5.27 -5.85
C MET A 72 -3.15 -4.36 -6.68
N GLY A 73 -2.72 -4.09 -7.91
CA GLY A 73 -3.32 -3.09 -8.76
C GLY A 73 -2.48 -1.81 -8.78
N GLY A 74 -3.07 -0.68 -9.11
CA GLY A 74 -2.37 0.60 -9.20
C GLY A 74 -2.43 1.21 -10.59
N ILE A 75 -1.43 1.98 -10.94
CA ILE A 75 -1.31 2.64 -12.25
C ILE A 75 -1.03 1.58 -13.32
N SER A 76 -1.94 1.40 -14.26
CA SER A 76 -1.79 0.41 -15.36
C SER A 76 -0.56 0.74 -16.20
N THR A 77 0.31 -0.25 -16.42
CA THR A 77 1.52 -0.11 -17.21
C THR A 77 1.73 -1.29 -18.14
N ASN A 78 2.50 -1.06 -19.22
CA ASN A 78 3.07 -2.14 -20.01
C ASN A 78 4.35 -2.69 -19.35
N TYR A 79 4.95 -3.71 -19.97
CA TYR A 79 6.20 -4.33 -19.52
C TYR A 79 7.36 -3.33 -19.35
N HIS A 80 7.38 -2.25 -20.12
CA HIS A 80 8.41 -1.22 -20.07
C HIS A 80 8.15 -0.13 -19.01
N GLY A 81 7.13 -0.29 -18.17
CA GLY A 81 6.76 0.68 -17.16
C GLY A 81 6.06 1.93 -17.70
N GLN A 82 5.72 1.98 -19.00
CA GLN A 82 4.97 3.11 -19.57
C GLN A 82 3.50 3.02 -19.14
N VAL A 83 2.97 4.12 -18.66
CA VAL A 83 1.58 4.20 -18.20
C VAL A 83 0.61 4.05 -19.37
N LEU A 84 -0.42 3.27 -19.15
CA LEU A 84 -1.49 3.01 -20.11
C LEU A 84 -2.77 3.74 -19.71
N THR A 85 -3.46 4.27 -20.71
CA THR A 85 -4.84 4.74 -20.61
C THR A 85 -5.67 4.08 -21.70
N LYS A 86 -6.98 4.35 -21.76
CA LYS A 86 -7.85 3.89 -22.84
C LYS A 86 -8.06 4.99 -23.86
N ASP A 87 -8.03 4.62 -25.13
CA ASP A 87 -8.48 5.47 -26.22
C ASP A 87 -10.02 5.47 -26.33
N VAL A 88 -10.56 6.21 -27.29
CA VAL A 88 -12.00 6.32 -27.54
C VAL A 88 -12.67 4.99 -27.93
N ASN A 89 -11.89 4.02 -28.40
CA ASN A 89 -12.33 2.69 -28.81
C ASN A 89 -12.14 1.64 -27.69
N GLY A 90 -11.62 2.05 -26.53
CA GLY A 90 -11.32 1.16 -25.42
C GLY A 90 -10.00 0.39 -25.53
N SER A 91 -9.16 0.69 -26.54
CA SER A 91 -7.83 0.09 -26.71
C SER A 91 -6.80 0.77 -25.81
N ASP A 92 -5.73 0.04 -25.45
CA ASP A 92 -4.66 0.59 -24.65
C ASP A 92 -3.85 1.63 -25.42
N LYS A 93 -3.68 2.80 -24.81
CA LYS A 93 -2.87 3.91 -25.32
C LYS A 93 -1.81 4.29 -24.28
N ILE A 94 -0.57 4.47 -24.75
CA ILE A 94 0.51 4.94 -23.90
C ILE A 94 0.30 6.42 -23.56
N VAL A 95 0.51 6.76 -22.28
CA VAL A 95 0.61 8.16 -21.84
C VAL A 95 2.08 8.57 -21.95
N ASP A 96 2.39 9.40 -22.95
CA ASP A 96 3.76 9.80 -23.24
C ASP A 96 4.39 10.55 -22.06
N GLY A 97 5.64 10.20 -21.76
CA GLY A 97 6.41 10.83 -20.69
C GLY A 97 6.04 10.39 -19.26
N LEU A 98 5.04 9.52 -19.08
CA LEU A 98 4.65 9.03 -17.75
C LEU A 98 5.00 7.54 -17.60
N MET A 99 5.71 7.22 -16.52
CA MET A 99 6.12 5.85 -16.19
C MET A 99 5.81 5.53 -14.73
N ALA A 100 5.53 4.26 -14.44
CA ALA A 100 5.34 3.77 -13.09
C ALA A 100 5.91 2.35 -12.97
N VAL A 101 6.51 2.03 -11.81
CA VAL A 101 7.08 0.72 -11.51
C VAL A 101 6.87 0.37 -10.03
N GLY A 102 6.98 -0.90 -9.68
CA GLY A 102 6.84 -1.38 -8.31
C GLY A 102 5.39 -1.33 -7.81
N GLU A 103 5.22 -1.18 -6.50
CA GLU A 103 3.89 -1.25 -5.86
C GLU A 103 2.88 -0.21 -6.38
N ALA A 104 3.35 0.95 -6.83
CA ALA A 104 2.49 1.98 -7.42
C ALA A 104 1.94 1.58 -8.79
N ALA A 105 2.60 0.66 -9.49
CA ALA A 105 2.24 0.23 -10.84
C ALA A 105 1.45 -1.08 -10.84
N CYS A 106 0.71 -1.29 -11.90
CA CYS A 106 0.02 -2.54 -12.20
C CYS A 106 0.42 -3.06 -13.58
N VAL A 107 1.47 -3.85 -13.62
CA VAL A 107 1.89 -4.60 -14.82
C VAL A 107 1.19 -5.97 -14.92
N SER A 108 0.24 -6.22 -14.01
CA SER A 108 -0.64 -7.41 -13.97
C SER A 108 0.07 -8.75 -13.66
N VAL A 109 1.23 -8.71 -13.00
CA VAL A 109 1.99 -9.95 -12.65
C VAL A 109 1.59 -10.56 -11.31
N HIS A 110 0.90 -9.83 -10.46
CA HIS A 110 0.55 -10.29 -9.11
C HIS A 110 -0.88 -10.84 -8.98
N GLY A 111 -1.73 -10.60 -9.95
CA GLY A 111 -3.15 -10.95 -9.88
C GLY A 111 -3.82 -10.30 -8.67
N ALA A 112 -4.66 -11.07 -7.96
CA ALA A 112 -5.36 -10.60 -6.78
C ALA A 112 -4.52 -10.69 -5.48
N ASN A 113 -3.44 -11.46 -5.49
CA ASN A 113 -2.59 -11.68 -4.31
C ASN A 113 -1.13 -11.92 -4.70
N ARG A 114 -0.25 -11.01 -4.29
CA ARG A 114 1.19 -11.12 -4.53
C ARG A 114 1.79 -12.26 -3.70
N LEU A 115 2.61 -13.11 -4.33
CA LEU A 115 3.40 -14.10 -3.62
C LEU A 115 4.48 -13.44 -2.75
N GLY A 116 4.82 -14.08 -1.65
CA GLY A 116 5.86 -13.60 -0.74
C GLY A 116 7.17 -13.30 -1.47
N SER A 117 7.84 -12.21 -1.10
CA SER A 117 9.11 -11.69 -1.67
C SER A 117 9.05 -11.19 -3.12
N ASN A 118 7.99 -11.45 -3.88
CA ASN A 118 7.91 -11.06 -5.29
C ASN A 118 7.85 -9.53 -5.51
N SER A 119 7.56 -8.73 -4.48
CA SER A 119 7.66 -7.27 -4.60
C SER A 119 9.07 -6.80 -4.91
N LEU A 120 10.10 -7.43 -4.34
CA LEU A 120 11.50 -7.09 -4.60
C LEU A 120 11.91 -7.44 -6.03
N ILE A 121 11.44 -8.58 -6.53
CA ILE A 121 11.69 -9.01 -7.92
C ILE A 121 11.01 -8.06 -8.89
N ASP A 122 9.78 -7.68 -8.64
CA ASP A 122 9.02 -6.70 -9.40
C ASP A 122 9.80 -5.37 -9.53
N LEU A 123 10.23 -4.81 -8.40
CA LEU A 123 11.02 -3.56 -8.39
C LEU A 123 12.28 -3.65 -9.27
N VAL A 124 13.03 -4.76 -9.17
CA VAL A 124 14.28 -4.94 -9.92
C VAL A 124 14.02 -5.15 -11.41
N VAL A 125 13.08 -6.03 -11.77
CA VAL A 125 12.82 -6.40 -13.18
C VAL A 125 12.22 -5.23 -13.94
N PHE A 126 11.13 -4.65 -13.42
CA PHE A 126 10.43 -3.57 -14.13
C PHE A 126 11.14 -2.23 -13.97
N GLY A 127 11.85 -1.99 -12.88
CA GLY A 127 12.73 -0.84 -12.74
C GLY A 127 13.85 -0.85 -13.80
N LYS A 128 14.47 -2.01 -14.04
CA LYS A 128 15.47 -2.18 -15.11
C LYS A 128 14.84 -2.01 -16.51
N ALA A 129 13.66 -2.56 -16.75
CA ALA A 129 12.98 -2.42 -18.04
C ALA A 129 12.59 -0.95 -18.30
N ALA A 130 12.03 -0.28 -17.30
CA ALA A 130 11.66 1.14 -17.40
C ALA A 130 12.85 2.05 -17.61
N SER A 131 13.96 1.83 -16.90
CA SER A 131 15.17 2.64 -17.07
C SER A 131 15.77 2.52 -18.47
N LYS A 132 15.78 1.31 -19.05
CA LYS A 132 16.20 1.12 -20.44
C LYS A 132 15.28 1.85 -21.41
N LYS A 133 13.96 1.75 -21.21
CA LYS A 133 12.99 2.42 -22.05
C LYS A 133 13.09 3.94 -21.93
N ALA A 134 13.27 4.47 -20.74
CA ALA A 134 13.49 5.89 -20.52
C ALA A 134 14.75 6.39 -21.25
N ALA A 135 15.85 5.64 -21.23
CA ALA A 135 17.07 5.99 -21.95
C ALA A 135 16.92 5.98 -23.50
N GLU A 136 15.99 5.18 -24.03
CA GLU A 136 15.61 5.22 -25.44
C GLU A 136 14.81 6.47 -25.81
N LEU A 137 13.89 6.87 -24.92
CA LEU A 137 12.93 7.97 -25.16
C LEU A 137 13.55 9.35 -24.87
N VAL A 138 14.33 9.46 -23.81
CA VAL A 138 14.91 10.73 -23.35
C VAL A 138 16.36 10.82 -23.82
N LYS A 139 16.67 11.81 -24.62
CA LYS A 139 18.02 12.09 -25.06
C LYS A 139 18.62 13.23 -24.23
N PRO A 140 19.91 13.16 -23.85
CA PRO A 140 20.59 14.26 -23.19
C PRO A 140 20.44 15.57 -24.00
N ASN A 141 20.23 16.67 -23.32
CA ASN A 141 20.06 18.00 -23.91
C ASN A 141 18.84 18.17 -24.85
N SER A 142 17.86 17.25 -24.79
CA SER A 142 16.59 17.46 -25.49
C SER A 142 15.90 18.72 -24.96
N LYS A 143 15.35 19.53 -25.86
CA LYS A 143 14.52 20.66 -25.46
C LYS A 143 13.23 20.16 -24.82
N HIS A 144 12.91 20.71 -23.68
CA HIS A 144 11.60 20.51 -23.03
C HIS A 144 10.61 21.56 -23.53
N GLU A 145 9.37 21.17 -23.68
CA GLU A 145 8.28 22.12 -23.90
C GLU A 145 8.13 22.99 -22.65
N ILE A 146 7.91 24.28 -22.86
CA ILE A 146 7.66 25.22 -21.77
C ILE A 146 6.23 24.99 -21.29
N ILE A 147 6.08 24.64 -20.02
CA ILE A 147 4.77 24.53 -19.39
C ILE A 147 4.22 25.96 -19.23
N PRO A 148 3.03 26.29 -19.78
CA PRO A 148 2.42 27.59 -19.58
C PRO A 148 2.22 27.91 -18.09
N ASP A 149 2.54 29.12 -17.67
CA ASP A 149 2.37 29.57 -16.28
C ASP A 149 0.95 29.37 -15.78
N SER A 150 -0.04 29.48 -16.66
CA SER A 150 -1.45 29.23 -16.35
C SER A 150 -1.74 27.81 -15.85
N GLU A 151 -1.02 26.80 -16.34
CA GLU A 151 -1.21 25.42 -15.87
C GLU A 151 -0.57 25.21 -14.49
N THR A 152 0.58 25.81 -14.26
CA THR A 152 1.22 25.85 -12.95
C THR A 152 0.31 26.55 -11.94
N GLN A 153 -0.22 27.72 -12.31
CA GLN A 153 -1.11 28.51 -11.44
C GLN A 153 -2.40 27.75 -11.08
N LYS A 154 -3.04 27.07 -12.04
CA LYS A 154 -4.21 26.21 -11.74
C LYS A 154 -3.92 25.16 -10.66
N SER A 155 -2.75 24.55 -10.72
CA SER A 155 -2.34 23.54 -9.73
C SER A 155 -2.09 24.17 -8.36
N LEU A 156 -1.46 25.32 -8.31
CA LEU A 156 -1.24 26.08 -7.08
C LEU A 156 -2.55 26.55 -6.45
N ASP A 157 -3.45 27.14 -7.25
CA ASP A 157 -4.76 27.59 -6.79
C ASP A 157 -5.61 26.45 -6.21
N ARG A 158 -5.58 25.27 -6.85
CA ARG A 158 -6.24 24.07 -6.33
C ARG A 158 -5.68 23.65 -4.98
N PHE A 159 -4.36 23.66 -4.83
CA PHE A 159 -3.70 23.32 -3.58
C PHE A 159 -4.01 24.34 -2.48
N ASP A 160 -3.92 25.63 -2.79
CA ASP A 160 -4.20 26.69 -1.84
C ASP A 160 -5.66 26.71 -1.40
N LYS A 161 -6.59 26.44 -2.31
CA LYS A 161 -8.01 26.27 -1.97
C LYS A 161 -8.23 25.15 -0.94
N LEU A 162 -7.54 24.01 -1.10
CA LEU A 162 -7.62 22.91 -0.15
C LEU A 162 -6.95 23.27 1.18
N ARG A 163 -5.77 23.86 1.13
CA ARG A 163 -4.99 24.22 2.32
C ARG A 163 -5.68 25.27 3.19
N ASN A 164 -6.36 26.23 2.58
CA ASN A 164 -7.04 27.32 3.25
C ASN A 164 -8.56 27.09 3.41
N SER A 165 -9.04 25.85 3.17
CA SER A 165 -10.46 25.55 3.33
C SER A 165 -10.86 25.56 4.80
N ASN A 166 -11.99 26.21 5.12
CA ASN A 166 -12.61 26.24 6.44
C ASN A 166 -13.84 25.32 6.45
N GLY A 167 -13.61 23.99 6.43
CA GLY A 167 -14.67 23.02 6.53
C GLY A 167 -15.14 22.83 7.98
N SER A 168 -16.37 22.35 8.16
CA SER A 168 -16.94 22.03 9.47
C SER A 168 -16.33 20.78 10.10
N THR A 169 -15.62 19.96 9.32
CA THR A 169 -15.02 18.69 9.78
C THR A 169 -13.49 18.79 9.75
N SER A 170 -12.87 18.54 10.90
CA SER A 170 -11.40 18.58 10.99
C SER A 170 -10.74 17.47 10.16
N THR A 171 -9.55 17.75 9.63
CA THR A 171 -8.75 16.78 8.88
C THR A 171 -8.46 15.50 9.69
N ALA A 172 -8.21 15.65 10.99
CA ALA A 172 -7.99 14.51 11.88
C ALA A 172 -9.22 13.60 11.96
N HIS A 173 -10.42 14.19 12.04
CA HIS A 173 -11.67 13.42 12.06
C HIS A 173 -11.93 12.72 10.72
N LEU A 174 -11.75 13.41 9.60
CA LEU A 174 -11.87 12.80 8.26
C LEU A 174 -10.90 11.64 8.07
N ARG A 175 -9.65 11.80 8.49
CA ARG A 175 -8.64 10.73 8.45
C ARG A 175 -9.07 9.52 9.27
N SER A 176 -9.52 9.74 10.50
CA SER A 176 -9.99 8.65 11.38
C SER A 176 -11.20 7.91 10.80
N LEU A 177 -12.16 8.63 10.21
CA LEU A 177 -13.31 8.03 9.53
C LEU A 177 -12.87 7.20 8.31
N MET A 178 -11.97 7.74 7.49
CA MET A 178 -11.43 7.04 6.33
C MET A 178 -10.72 5.75 6.75
N GLN A 179 -9.81 5.82 7.72
CA GLN A 179 -9.08 4.66 8.23
C GLN A 179 -10.02 3.58 8.77
N LYS A 180 -11.03 3.98 9.55
CA LYS A 180 -12.03 3.06 10.09
C LYS A 180 -12.88 2.42 8.99
N THR A 181 -13.28 3.19 7.99
CA THR A 181 -14.03 2.69 6.84
C THR A 181 -13.20 1.70 6.02
N MET A 182 -11.96 2.05 5.71
CA MET A 182 -11.04 1.18 4.98
C MET A 182 -10.77 -0.12 5.74
N GLN A 183 -10.50 -0.05 7.05
CA GLN A 183 -10.26 -1.25 7.87
C GLN A 183 -11.48 -2.17 7.92
N ASN A 184 -12.69 -1.62 7.98
CA ASN A 184 -13.90 -2.41 8.12
C ASN A 184 -14.44 -2.95 6.80
N LYS A 185 -14.18 -2.27 5.67
CA LYS A 185 -14.82 -2.55 4.39
C LYS A 185 -13.87 -2.90 3.25
N CYS A 186 -12.61 -2.50 3.33
CA CYS A 186 -11.62 -2.65 2.24
C CYS A 186 -10.31 -3.29 2.70
N ALA A 187 -10.28 -3.96 3.87
CA ALA A 187 -9.12 -4.65 4.39
C ALA A 187 -8.98 -6.06 3.79
N VAL A 188 -8.66 -7.06 4.60
CA VAL A 188 -8.56 -8.47 4.20
C VAL A 188 -9.87 -8.96 3.59
N PHE A 189 -11.00 -8.60 4.21
CA PHE A 189 -12.33 -8.82 3.64
C PHE A 189 -12.88 -7.52 3.06
N ARG A 190 -13.41 -7.61 1.85
CA ARG A 190 -13.99 -6.45 1.14
C ARG A 190 -15.50 -6.57 1.10
N LEU A 191 -16.16 -5.50 1.42
CA LEU A 191 -17.60 -5.35 1.30
C LEU A 191 -17.90 -4.40 0.15
N SER A 192 -18.98 -4.66 -0.58
CA SER A 192 -19.43 -3.72 -1.61
C SER A 192 -19.76 -2.37 -0.98
N LEU A 193 -19.19 -1.31 -1.55
CA LEU A 193 -19.47 0.07 -1.15
C LEU A 193 -20.53 0.73 -2.05
N ILE A 194 -21.08 0.00 -3.02
CA ILE A 194 -22.07 0.54 -3.98
C ILE A 194 -23.34 0.99 -3.30
N HIS A 195 -23.67 0.43 -2.16
CA HIS A 195 -24.92 0.71 -1.43
C HIS A 195 -24.72 1.63 -0.22
N ILE A 196 -23.61 2.37 -0.18
CA ILE A 196 -23.38 3.42 0.80
C ILE A 196 -23.57 4.78 0.13
#